data_a4429c79ef8c244660421c7dad834a70
#
_entry.id   a4429c79ef8c244660421c7dad834a70
#
_cell.length_a   1.000
_cell.length_b   1.000
_cell.length_c   1.000
_cell.angle_alpha   90.00
_cell.angle_beta   90.00
_cell.angle_gamma   90.00
#
_symmetry.space_group_name_H-M   'P 1'
#
loop_
_entity.id
_entity.type
_entity.pdbx_description
1 polymer ?
#
loop_
_entity_poly.entity_id
_entity_poly.type
_entity_poly.pdbx_seq_one_letter_code
_entity_poly.pdbx_strand_id
1 'polypeptide(L)'
;RQKKGEPETFHAGGSDASGIVYKIGDEVSNVRIGDEVVVHSGTWQADDPWVVSGKDPMLAPSAKVWGYETNYGSYCQFAKAQSHQVLKKPDHLTWEESACYMLCASTAYRQLMGWAPHTVEKDDVVLVWGAAGGLGAMALQIVSALGGKPIAVISDEGKRQFCMDKGAVGVINRNDFSHWGPLPDTDDPSFNDWMAGARAFGKAIWDILGERTNPKIVFEHPGEATLPTSGFVCALGGMVVVCAGTTGYNVTLDLRYHWMHQKRLQ
;
A
#
# COMPACT_ATOMS: atom_id res chain seq x y z
N ARG A 1 22.26 -14.56 -1.17
CA ARG A 1 21.30 -15.67 -1.41
C ARG A 1 20.80 -15.57 -2.84
N GLN A 2 21.11 -16.55 -3.68
CA GLN A 2 20.63 -16.59 -5.06
C GLN A 2 19.11 -16.67 -5.09
N LYS A 3 18.48 -15.84 -5.90
CA LYS A 3 17.03 -15.89 -6.10
C LYS A 3 16.64 -17.03 -7.03
N LYS A 4 15.56 -17.74 -6.73
CA LYS A 4 15.07 -18.85 -7.53
C LYS A 4 14.77 -18.40 -8.96
N GLY A 5 15.38 -19.07 -9.94
CA GLY A 5 15.20 -18.77 -11.37
C GLY A 5 16.07 -17.63 -11.90
N GLU A 6 16.96 -17.06 -11.09
CA GLU A 6 17.95 -16.08 -11.55
C GLU A 6 19.27 -16.77 -11.88
N PRO A 7 19.90 -16.45 -13.03
CA PRO A 7 21.08 -17.15 -13.51
C PRO A 7 22.37 -16.77 -12.77
N GLU A 8 22.43 -15.56 -12.19
CA GLU A 8 23.61 -15.02 -11.54
C GLU A 8 23.74 -15.47 -10.08
N THR A 9 24.96 -15.53 -9.58
CA THR A 9 25.28 -15.90 -8.20
C THR A 9 25.35 -14.71 -7.24
N PHE A 10 25.25 -13.47 -7.76
CA PHE A 10 25.21 -12.23 -6.97
C PHE A 10 23.77 -11.74 -6.77
N HIS A 11 23.59 -10.80 -5.85
CA HIS A 11 22.34 -10.09 -5.65
C HIS A 11 22.62 -8.63 -5.26
N ALA A 12 22.22 -7.70 -6.13
CA ALA A 12 22.13 -6.28 -5.81
C ALA A 12 20.68 -5.98 -5.38
N GLY A 13 20.49 -5.61 -4.11
CA GLY A 13 19.18 -5.23 -3.57
C GLY A 13 18.75 -3.84 -4.03
N GLY A 14 17.62 -3.38 -3.47
CA GLY A 14 17.03 -2.05 -3.75
C GLY A 14 16.02 -2.07 -4.89
N SER A 15 14.82 -1.54 -4.59
CA SER A 15 13.66 -1.58 -5.50
C SER A 15 13.16 -0.18 -5.89
N ASP A 16 13.82 0.85 -5.40
CA ASP A 16 13.61 2.26 -5.78
C ASP A 16 14.91 2.84 -6.32
N ALA A 17 14.82 3.72 -7.31
CA ALA A 17 15.97 4.45 -7.83
C ALA A 17 15.56 5.76 -8.50
N SER A 18 16.45 6.74 -8.42
CA SER A 18 16.54 7.84 -9.38
C SER A 18 17.95 7.83 -9.99
N GLY A 19 18.08 8.31 -11.21
CA GLY A 19 19.37 8.32 -11.89
C GLY A 19 19.30 8.90 -13.28
N ILE A 20 20.44 8.77 -14.01
CA ILE A 20 20.58 9.24 -15.36
C ILE A 20 20.74 8.02 -16.28
N VAL A 21 20.01 8.01 -17.38
CA VAL A 21 20.14 6.95 -18.40
C VAL A 21 21.53 7.03 -19.00
N TYR A 22 22.36 6.01 -18.72
CA TYR A 22 23.73 5.94 -19.21
C TYR A 22 23.87 5.16 -20.52
N LYS A 23 23.06 4.09 -20.66
CA LYS A 23 23.06 3.23 -21.85
C LYS A 23 21.65 2.67 -22.08
N ILE A 24 21.28 2.50 -23.34
CA ILE A 24 20.01 1.86 -23.75
C ILE A 24 20.27 0.68 -24.66
N GLY A 25 19.34 -0.27 -24.71
CA GLY A 25 19.31 -1.33 -25.74
C GLY A 25 18.78 -0.80 -27.06
N ASP A 26 19.04 -1.56 -28.14
CA ASP A 26 18.75 -1.12 -29.52
C ASP A 26 17.24 -0.92 -29.80
N GLU A 27 16.37 -1.62 -29.07
CA GLU A 27 14.90 -1.55 -29.23
C GLU A 27 14.24 -0.54 -28.27
N VAL A 28 15.00 0.15 -27.41
CA VAL A 28 14.46 1.10 -26.44
C VAL A 28 14.20 2.45 -27.14
N SER A 29 12.95 2.92 -27.07
CA SER A 29 12.51 4.17 -27.72
C SER A 29 11.86 5.18 -26.76
N ASN A 30 11.51 4.77 -25.53
CA ASN A 30 10.79 5.61 -24.58
C ASN A 30 11.69 6.50 -23.71
N VAL A 31 13.00 6.26 -23.72
CA VAL A 31 14.01 7.07 -23.02
C VAL A 31 15.27 7.24 -23.87
N ARG A 32 16.08 8.26 -23.54
CA ARG A 32 17.35 8.58 -24.22
C ARG A 32 18.48 8.64 -23.22
N ILE A 33 19.72 8.43 -23.69
CA ILE A 33 20.91 8.66 -22.89
C ILE A 33 20.94 10.11 -22.41
N GLY A 34 21.15 10.32 -21.11
CA GLY A 34 21.15 11.62 -20.46
C GLY A 34 19.82 11.98 -19.80
N ASP A 35 18.73 11.25 -20.02
CA ASP A 35 17.46 11.51 -19.37
C ASP A 35 17.54 11.28 -17.84
N GLU A 36 16.97 12.20 -17.08
CA GLU A 36 16.77 12.07 -15.63
C GLU A 36 15.52 11.24 -15.35
N VAL A 37 15.67 10.17 -14.60
CA VAL A 37 14.63 9.15 -14.47
C VAL A 37 14.45 8.65 -13.05
N VAL A 38 13.27 8.06 -12.80
CA VAL A 38 12.95 7.20 -11.65
C VAL A 38 12.60 5.81 -12.16
N VAL A 39 12.78 4.78 -11.32
CA VAL A 39 12.57 3.38 -11.71
C VAL A 39 11.42 2.78 -10.93
N HIS A 40 10.42 2.24 -11.63
CA HIS A 40 9.32 1.47 -11.06
C HIS A 40 9.82 0.06 -10.66
N SER A 41 9.34 -0.46 -9.53
CA SER A 41 9.81 -1.75 -8.99
C SER A 41 9.28 -2.99 -9.72
N GLY A 42 8.18 -2.89 -10.47
CA GLY A 42 7.59 -4.03 -11.19
C GLY A 42 8.35 -4.37 -12.46
N THR A 43 8.70 -5.64 -12.64
CA THR A 43 9.35 -6.17 -13.85
C THR A 43 8.63 -7.43 -14.31
N TRP A 44 8.59 -7.68 -15.62
CA TRP A 44 7.94 -8.84 -16.24
C TRP A 44 8.54 -9.12 -17.60
N GLN A 45 8.28 -10.30 -18.18
CA GLN A 45 8.68 -10.62 -19.53
C GLN A 45 7.66 -10.07 -20.53
N ALA A 46 8.13 -9.35 -21.53
CA ALA A 46 7.25 -8.73 -22.54
C ALA A 46 6.51 -9.76 -23.41
N ASP A 47 7.09 -10.94 -23.58
CA ASP A 47 6.54 -12.07 -24.34
C ASP A 47 5.69 -13.01 -23.47
N ASP A 48 5.49 -12.74 -22.19
CA ASP A 48 4.59 -13.51 -21.32
C ASP A 48 3.18 -13.50 -21.94
N PRO A 49 2.55 -14.66 -22.16
CA PRO A 49 1.22 -14.75 -22.79
C PRO A 49 0.16 -13.92 -22.06
N TRP A 50 0.28 -13.80 -20.75
CA TRP A 50 -0.60 -12.95 -19.94
C TRP A 50 -0.45 -11.48 -20.30
N VAL A 51 0.79 -11.00 -20.41
CA VAL A 51 1.12 -9.61 -20.79
C VAL A 51 0.69 -9.32 -22.23
N VAL A 52 1.01 -10.24 -23.16
CA VAL A 52 0.61 -10.13 -24.58
C VAL A 52 -0.89 -10.06 -24.75
N SER A 53 -1.67 -10.71 -23.85
CA SER A 53 -3.15 -10.66 -23.88
C SER A 53 -3.73 -9.31 -23.38
N GLY A 54 -2.90 -8.33 -23.02
CA GLY A 54 -3.31 -7.01 -22.54
C GLY A 54 -3.83 -6.98 -21.10
N LYS A 55 -3.59 -8.04 -20.32
CA LYS A 55 -3.94 -8.10 -18.91
C LYS A 55 -2.89 -7.39 -18.05
N ASP A 56 -3.24 -7.14 -16.77
CA ASP A 56 -2.36 -6.49 -15.80
C ASP A 56 -1.02 -7.22 -15.67
N PRO A 57 0.11 -6.62 -16.07
CA PRO A 57 1.41 -7.28 -16.06
C PRO A 57 1.89 -7.70 -14.66
N MET A 58 1.46 -7.01 -13.60
CA MET A 58 1.83 -7.37 -12.22
C MET A 58 1.14 -8.65 -11.72
N LEU A 59 0.18 -9.19 -12.49
CA LEU A 59 -0.45 -10.49 -12.25
C LEU A 59 0.08 -11.58 -13.18
N ALA A 60 1.06 -11.27 -14.03
CA ALA A 60 1.68 -12.24 -14.92
C ALA A 60 2.53 -13.25 -14.13
N PRO A 61 2.60 -14.52 -14.57
CA PRO A 61 3.52 -15.52 -14.00
C PRO A 61 4.99 -15.10 -13.97
N SER A 62 5.40 -14.25 -14.91
CA SER A 62 6.76 -13.70 -15.01
C SER A 62 6.99 -12.45 -14.16
N ALA A 63 5.94 -11.89 -13.53
CA ALA A 63 6.07 -10.67 -12.72
C ALA A 63 6.98 -10.90 -11.51
N LYS A 64 7.86 -9.93 -11.28
CA LYS A 64 8.79 -9.92 -10.14
C LYS A 64 8.96 -8.50 -9.61
N VAL A 65 9.38 -8.39 -8.36
CA VAL A 65 9.82 -7.13 -7.77
C VAL A 65 11.32 -6.97 -8.01
N TRP A 66 11.69 -5.95 -8.76
CA TRP A 66 13.06 -5.59 -9.10
C TRP A 66 13.90 -5.36 -7.85
N GLY A 67 15.08 -5.95 -7.78
CA GLY A 67 15.98 -5.85 -6.65
C GLY A 67 15.56 -6.62 -5.39
N TYR A 68 14.31 -7.10 -5.33
CA TYR A 68 13.85 -8.00 -4.26
C TYR A 68 13.77 -9.46 -4.75
N GLU A 69 13.11 -9.70 -5.89
CA GLU A 69 12.97 -11.03 -6.49
C GLU A 69 13.94 -11.26 -7.66
N THR A 70 14.58 -10.22 -8.17
CA THR A 70 15.61 -10.28 -9.18
C THR A 70 17.01 -10.11 -8.55
N ASN A 71 18.04 -10.55 -9.25
CA ASN A 71 19.44 -10.32 -8.82
C ASN A 71 19.92 -8.89 -9.11
N TYR A 72 19.22 -8.15 -9.94
CA TYR A 72 19.50 -6.76 -10.27
C TYR A 72 18.59 -5.81 -9.48
N GLY A 73 19.17 -4.81 -8.85
CA GLY A 73 18.46 -3.78 -8.09
C GLY A 73 19.28 -2.49 -8.06
N SER A 74 18.87 -1.53 -7.21
CA SER A 74 19.43 -0.18 -7.23
C SER A 74 20.67 0.04 -6.35
N TYR A 75 21.05 -0.90 -5.48
CA TYR A 75 22.21 -0.72 -4.59
C TYR A 75 23.52 -0.94 -5.34
N CYS A 76 23.73 -0.16 -6.38
CA CYS A 76 24.93 -0.22 -7.23
C CYS A 76 25.13 1.11 -7.99
N GLN A 77 26.32 1.32 -8.51
CA GLN A 77 26.65 2.51 -9.29
C GLN A 77 25.91 2.54 -10.64
N PHE A 78 25.72 1.38 -11.27
CA PHE A 78 24.99 1.20 -12.52
C PHE A 78 23.93 0.13 -12.32
N ALA A 79 22.66 0.50 -12.43
CA ALA A 79 21.53 -0.40 -12.32
C ALA A 79 21.01 -0.79 -13.70
N LYS A 80 20.55 -2.04 -13.85
CA LYS A 80 19.87 -2.54 -15.04
C LYS A 80 18.37 -2.59 -14.76
N ALA A 81 17.58 -1.88 -15.56
CA ALA A 81 16.12 -1.88 -15.51
C ALA A 81 15.53 -2.15 -16.90
N GLN A 82 14.32 -2.63 -16.98
CA GLN A 82 13.56 -2.74 -18.23
C GLN A 82 13.03 -1.35 -18.63
N SER A 83 12.85 -1.11 -19.93
CA SER A 83 12.45 0.20 -20.42
C SER A 83 11.10 0.68 -19.86
N HIS A 84 10.14 -0.21 -19.67
CA HIS A 84 8.84 0.14 -19.09
C HIS A 84 8.87 0.53 -17.61
N GLN A 85 9.95 0.16 -16.88
CA GLN A 85 10.14 0.57 -15.49
C GLN A 85 10.60 2.02 -15.36
N VAL A 86 11.09 2.61 -16.45
CA VAL A 86 11.80 3.90 -16.43
C VAL A 86 10.83 5.02 -16.78
N LEU A 87 10.67 5.97 -15.87
CA LEU A 87 9.81 7.12 -15.99
C LEU A 87 10.61 8.41 -15.82
N LYS A 88 10.18 9.52 -16.44
CA LYS A 88 10.81 10.82 -16.21
C LYS A 88 10.79 11.18 -14.74
N LYS A 89 11.92 11.59 -14.20
CA LYS A 89 12.01 12.14 -12.85
C LYS A 89 11.17 13.43 -12.77
N PRO A 90 10.34 13.62 -11.71
CA PRO A 90 9.65 14.89 -11.50
C PRO A 90 10.64 16.03 -11.28
N ASP A 91 10.48 17.13 -12.02
CA ASP A 91 11.43 18.27 -12.03
C ASP A 91 11.50 18.99 -10.67
N HIS A 92 10.43 18.92 -9.86
CA HIS A 92 10.33 19.57 -8.54
C HIS A 92 10.90 18.74 -7.38
N LEU A 93 11.29 17.46 -7.62
CA LEU A 93 11.87 16.59 -6.59
C LEU A 93 13.40 16.57 -6.71
N THR A 94 14.06 16.54 -5.56
CA THR A 94 15.50 16.25 -5.49
C THR A 94 15.81 14.82 -5.94
N TRP A 95 17.08 14.48 -6.10
CA TRP A 95 17.51 13.10 -6.41
C TRP A 95 17.15 12.13 -5.30
N GLU A 96 17.36 12.55 -4.04
CA GLU A 96 17.08 11.76 -2.84
C GLU A 96 15.58 11.49 -2.70
N GLU A 97 14.74 12.51 -2.84
CA GLU A 97 13.29 12.37 -2.81
C GLU A 97 12.81 11.45 -3.93
N SER A 98 13.38 11.63 -5.14
CA SER A 98 13.04 10.83 -6.31
C SER A 98 13.47 9.36 -6.19
N ALA A 99 14.51 9.08 -5.40
CA ALA A 99 15.05 7.73 -5.21
C ALA A 99 14.28 6.88 -4.19
N CYS A 100 13.26 7.40 -3.49
CA CYS A 100 12.68 6.68 -2.34
C CYS A 100 11.15 6.60 -2.32
N TYR A 101 10.44 7.07 -3.34
CA TYR A 101 8.97 7.11 -3.28
C TYR A 101 8.27 6.10 -4.19
N MET A 102 8.92 5.66 -5.28
CA MET A 102 8.21 5.02 -6.38
C MET A 102 7.55 3.68 -5.97
N LEU A 103 8.23 2.85 -5.18
CA LEU A 103 7.65 1.59 -4.69
C LEU A 103 6.44 1.87 -3.77
N CYS A 104 6.59 2.77 -2.82
CA CYS A 104 5.52 3.11 -1.89
C CYS A 104 4.35 3.79 -2.60
N ALA A 105 4.61 4.75 -3.49
CA ALA A 105 3.58 5.47 -4.22
C ALA A 105 2.82 4.57 -5.20
N SER A 106 3.52 3.75 -5.99
CA SER A 106 2.87 2.85 -6.94
C SER A 106 2.05 1.76 -6.24
N THR A 107 2.54 1.22 -5.11
CA THR A 107 1.79 0.27 -4.30
C THR A 107 0.55 0.93 -3.71
N ALA A 108 0.67 2.10 -3.08
CA ALA A 108 -0.48 2.81 -2.52
C ALA A 108 -1.50 3.18 -3.61
N TYR A 109 -1.06 3.69 -4.76
CA TYR A 109 -1.93 4.01 -5.89
C TYR A 109 -2.67 2.78 -6.40
N ARG A 110 -1.95 1.65 -6.60
CA ARG A 110 -2.55 0.40 -7.03
C ARG A 110 -3.63 -0.09 -6.06
N GLN A 111 -3.35 -0.05 -4.75
CA GLN A 111 -4.29 -0.52 -3.74
C GLN A 111 -5.52 0.39 -3.61
N LEU A 112 -5.38 1.67 -3.88
CA LEU A 112 -6.48 2.64 -3.78
C LEU A 112 -7.27 2.81 -5.07
N MET A 113 -6.67 2.53 -6.24
CA MET A 113 -7.24 2.85 -7.56
C MET A 113 -7.36 1.65 -8.50
N GLY A 114 -6.69 0.53 -8.19
CA GLY A 114 -6.62 -0.63 -9.09
C GLY A 114 -7.82 -1.59 -9.02
N TRP A 115 -8.77 -1.39 -8.13
CA TRP A 115 -9.77 -2.43 -7.76
C TRP A 115 -11.22 -1.97 -7.97
N ALA A 116 -11.54 -1.46 -9.15
CA ALA A 116 -12.91 -1.04 -9.45
C ALA A 116 -13.97 -2.06 -9.03
N PRO A 117 -15.12 -1.64 -8.50
CA PRO A 117 -15.56 -0.27 -8.29
C PRO A 117 -15.02 0.39 -6.98
N HIS A 118 -14.16 -0.30 -6.24
CA HIS A 118 -13.61 0.18 -4.97
C HIS A 118 -12.38 1.06 -5.19
N THR A 119 -12.57 2.16 -5.90
CA THR A 119 -11.57 3.22 -6.07
C THR A 119 -11.92 4.41 -5.19
N VAL A 120 -10.90 5.20 -4.85
CA VAL A 120 -11.11 6.44 -4.09
C VAL A 120 -11.76 7.49 -4.98
N GLU A 121 -12.85 8.06 -4.50
CA GLU A 121 -13.58 9.18 -5.10
C GLU A 121 -13.63 10.36 -4.13
N LYS A 122 -14.06 11.50 -4.63
CA LYS A 122 -14.24 12.69 -3.81
C LYS A 122 -15.18 12.40 -2.63
N ASP A 123 -14.81 12.90 -1.46
CA ASP A 123 -15.50 12.75 -0.17
C ASP A 123 -15.50 11.33 0.43
N ASP A 124 -14.90 10.34 -0.25
CA ASP A 124 -14.75 9.01 0.33
C ASP A 124 -13.87 9.02 1.58
N VAL A 125 -14.32 8.34 2.61
CA VAL A 125 -13.54 8.13 3.84
C VAL A 125 -12.61 6.93 3.65
N VAL A 126 -11.32 7.12 3.89
CA VAL A 126 -10.30 6.07 3.81
C VAL A 126 -9.55 6.00 5.14
N LEU A 127 -9.60 4.85 5.80
CA LEU A 127 -8.81 4.58 7.00
C LEU A 127 -7.44 4.04 6.59
N VAL A 128 -6.35 4.68 7.05
CA VAL A 128 -4.99 4.33 6.67
C VAL A 128 -4.20 3.85 7.88
N TRP A 129 -3.91 2.56 7.95
CA TRP A 129 -3.04 1.98 8.96
C TRP A 129 -1.56 2.26 8.69
N GLY A 130 -0.76 2.40 9.76
CA GLY A 130 0.66 2.71 9.62
C GLY A 130 0.92 4.01 8.86
N ALA A 131 0.04 4.99 9.04
CA ALA A 131 -0.09 6.19 8.22
C ALA A 131 1.18 7.06 8.14
N ALA A 132 2.05 7.01 9.15
CA ALA A 132 3.31 7.75 9.16
C ALA A 132 4.50 6.98 8.55
N GLY A 133 4.30 5.74 8.09
CA GLY A 133 5.29 4.99 7.32
C GLY A 133 5.30 5.40 5.84
N GLY A 134 6.32 4.95 5.09
CA GLY A 134 6.46 5.31 3.67
C GLY A 134 5.20 5.03 2.85
N LEU A 135 4.65 3.81 2.97
CA LEU A 135 3.44 3.40 2.25
C LEU A 135 2.20 4.19 2.70
N GLY A 136 2.00 4.31 4.03
CA GLY A 136 0.85 5.04 4.58
C GLY A 136 0.90 6.53 4.26
N ALA A 137 2.07 7.16 4.29
CA ALA A 137 2.24 8.57 3.92
C ALA A 137 1.91 8.84 2.45
N MET A 138 2.21 7.90 1.54
CA MET A 138 1.79 7.98 0.15
C MET A 138 0.28 7.79 0.02
N ALA A 139 -0.31 6.86 0.76
CA ALA A 139 -1.76 6.65 0.77
C ALA A 139 -2.51 7.91 1.24
N LEU A 140 -2.07 8.57 2.33
CA LEU A 140 -2.66 9.83 2.78
C LEU A 140 -2.67 10.90 1.69
N GLN A 141 -1.52 11.11 1.04
CA GLN A 141 -1.38 12.12 -0.01
C GLN A 141 -2.23 11.81 -1.24
N ILE A 142 -2.27 10.55 -1.69
CA ILE A 142 -3.08 10.12 -2.83
C ILE A 142 -4.57 10.33 -2.54
N VAL A 143 -5.06 9.88 -1.38
CA VAL A 143 -6.47 10.05 -0.99
C VAL A 143 -6.84 11.52 -0.92
N SER A 144 -6.00 12.35 -0.28
CA SER A 144 -6.21 13.80 -0.18
C SER A 144 -6.22 14.47 -1.56
N ALA A 145 -5.28 14.12 -2.45
CA ALA A 145 -5.19 14.66 -3.81
C ALA A 145 -6.42 14.31 -4.68
N LEU A 146 -7.05 13.16 -4.42
CA LEU A 146 -8.28 12.73 -5.08
C LEU A 146 -9.55 13.36 -4.45
N GLY A 147 -9.39 14.19 -3.41
CA GLY A 147 -10.50 14.83 -2.71
C GLY A 147 -11.20 13.93 -1.70
N GLY A 148 -10.64 12.79 -1.35
CA GLY A 148 -11.10 11.92 -0.28
C GLY A 148 -10.72 12.43 1.11
N LYS A 149 -11.20 11.75 2.15
CA LYS A 149 -11.02 12.07 3.57
C LYS A 149 -10.16 10.99 4.25
N PRO A 150 -8.82 11.07 4.20
CA PRO A 150 -7.98 10.07 4.83
C PRO A 150 -7.93 10.26 6.35
N ILE A 151 -8.19 9.18 7.11
CA ILE A 151 -8.02 9.13 8.58
C ILE A 151 -6.78 8.29 8.85
N ALA A 152 -5.81 8.90 9.53
CA ALA A 152 -4.53 8.26 9.84
C ALA A 152 -4.62 7.44 11.13
N VAL A 153 -4.08 6.22 11.14
CA VAL A 153 -3.87 5.43 12.35
C VAL A 153 -2.37 5.34 12.63
N ILE A 154 -1.97 5.79 13.82
CA ILE A 154 -0.58 5.85 14.27
C ILE A 154 -0.38 5.05 15.57
N SER A 155 0.87 4.82 15.96
CA SER A 155 1.26 4.21 17.25
C SER A 155 2.15 5.10 18.11
N ASP A 156 2.37 6.35 17.69
CA ASP A 156 3.21 7.32 18.36
C ASP A 156 2.65 8.71 18.10
N GLU A 157 2.27 9.39 19.17
CA GLU A 157 1.63 10.71 19.11
C GLU A 157 2.51 11.77 18.44
N GLY A 158 3.84 11.64 18.53
CA GLY A 158 4.78 12.51 17.85
C GLY A 158 4.65 12.52 16.32
N LYS A 159 3.94 11.54 15.74
CA LYS A 159 3.69 11.43 14.30
C LYS A 159 2.39 12.11 13.83
N ARG A 160 1.57 12.62 14.76
CA ARG A 160 0.28 13.23 14.45
C ARG A 160 0.40 14.36 13.45
N GLN A 161 1.26 15.34 13.74
CA GLN A 161 1.43 16.51 12.88
C GLN A 161 1.90 16.13 11.48
N PHE A 162 2.86 15.20 11.39
CA PHE A 162 3.30 14.67 10.09
C PHE A 162 2.14 14.12 9.26
N CYS A 163 1.23 13.32 9.85
CA CYS A 163 0.07 12.79 9.13
C CYS A 163 -0.91 13.90 8.70
N MET A 164 -1.12 14.90 9.55
CA MET A 164 -1.95 16.07 9.22
C MET A 164 -1.34 16.86 8.05
N ASP A 165 -0.03 17.09 8.05
CA ASP A 165 0.69 17.77 6.96
C ASP A 165 0.63 16.98 5.64
N LYS A 166 0.44 15.66 5.70
CA LYS A 166 0.25 14.78 4.53
C LYS A 166 -1.21 14.64 4.09
N GLY A 167 -2.12 15.44 4.66
CA GLY A 167 -3.50 15.58 4.22
C GLY A 167 -4.51 14.74 5.00
N ALA A 168 -4.14 14.12 6.14
CA ALA A 168 -5.10 13.45 7.00
C ALA A 168 -6.14 14.45 7.54
N VAL A 169 -7.42 14.09 7.52
CA VAL A 169 -8.50 14.89 8.12
C VAL A 169 -8.60 14.67 9.63
N GLY A 170 -7.96 13.64 10.15
CA GLY A 170 -7.83 13.33 11.56
C GLY A 170 -6.90 12.15 11.81
N VAL A 171 -6.52 11.98 13.07
CA VAL A 171 -5.52 10.99 13.48
C VAL A 171 -6.00 10.25 14.71
N ILE A 172 -5.96 8.93 14.67
CA ILE A 172 -6.25 8.03 15.79
C ILE A 172 -4.95 7.38 16.25
N ASN A 173 -4.64 7.47 17.54
CA ASN A 173 -3.55 6.71 18.12
C ASN A 173 -4.07 5.33 18.54
N ARG A 174 -3.54 4.26 17.92
CA ARG A 174 -3.99 2.91 18.25
C ARG A 174 -3.69 2.51 19.71
N ASN A 175 -2.71 3.17 20.36
CA ASN A 175 -2.36 2.89 21.75
C ASN A 175 -3.42 3.35 22.76
N ASP A 176 -4.42 4.14 22.30
CA ASP A 176 -5.59 4.50 23.12
C ASP A 176 -6.59 3.33 23.25
N PHE A 177 -6.33 2.22 22.57
CA PHE A 177 -7.17 1.02 22.55
C PHE A 177 -6.35 -0.23 22.88
N SER A 178 -6.99 -1.23 23.51
CA SER A 178 -6.31 -2.46 23.98
C SER A 178 -6.84 -3.76 23.38
N HIS A 179 -7.82 -3.69 22.47
CA HIS A 179 -8.50 -4.88 21.91
C HIS A 179 -7.81 -5.51 20.70
N TRP A 180 -6.58 -5.11 20.41
CA TRP A 180 -5.81 -5.62 19.27
C TRP A 180 -5.37 -7.07 19.47
N GLY A 181 -5.28 -7.81 18.37
CA GLY A 181 -4.85 -9.19 18.37
C GLY A 181 -5.83 -10.10 17.63
N PRO A 182 -5.65 -11.42 17.78
CA PRO A 182 -6.57 -12.40 17.22
C PRO A 182 -8.01 -12.18 17.70
N LEU A 183 -8.96 -12.35 16.76
CA LEU A 183 -10.37 -12.30 17.11
C LEU A 183 -10.71 -13.47 18.07
N PRO A 184 -11.26 -13.21 19.26
CA PRO A 184 -11.73 -14.28 20.13
C PRO A 184 -12.91 -15.05 19.52
N ASP A 185 -13.09 -16.29 19.94
CA ASP A 185 -14.27 -17.07 19.58
C ASP A 185 -15.55 -16.39 20.09
N THR A 186 -16.63 -16.49 19.34
CA THR A 186 -17.88 -15.74 19.63
C THR A 186 -18.57 -16.16 20.93
N ASP A 187 -18.28 -17.33 21.45
CA ASP A 187 -18.75 -17.87 22.73
C ASP A 187 -17.76 -17.62 23.89
N ASP A 188 -16.55 -17.11 23.61
CA ASP A 188 -15.58 -16.68 24.61
C ASP A 188 -16.02 -15.34 25.25
N PRO A 189 -16.01 -15.22 26.59
CA PRO A 189 -16.34 -13.95 27.27
C PRO A 189 -15.52 -12.75 26.77
N SER A 190 -14.27 -12.94 26.39
CA SER A 190 -13.39 -11.89 25.85
C SER A 190 -13.85 -11.31 24.51
N PHE A 191 -14.75 -11.99 23.79
CA PHE A 191 -15.37 -11.44 22.56
C PHE A 191 -16.14 -10.15 22.84
N ASN A 192 -16.78 -10.03 24.02
CA ASN A 192 -17.49 -8.80 24.41
C ASN A 192 -16.52 -7.63 24.61
N ASP A 193 -15.35 -7.89 25.17
CA ASP A 193 -14.31 -6.87 25.39
C ASP A 193 -13.73 -6.42 24.05
N TRP A 194 -13.43 -7.38 23.17
CA TRP A 194 -13.02 -7.08 21.79
C TRP A 194 -14.07 -6.24 21.06
N MET A 195 -15.34 -6.61 21.15
CA MET A 195 -16.44 -5.90 20.51
C MET A 195 -16.60 -4.47 21.06
N ALA A 196 -16.44 -4.28 22.38
CA ALA A 196 -16.46 -2.96 22.99
C ALA A 196 -15.33 -2.08 22.45
N GLY A 197 -14.11 -2.62 22.35
CA GLY A 197 -12.95 -1.94 21.78
C GLY A 197 -13.13 -1.60 20.31
N ALA A 198 -13.61 -2.53 19.49
CA ALA A 198 -13.87 -2.31 18.07
C ALA A 198 -14.94 -1.22 17.84
N ARG A 199 -15.98 -1.18 18.68
CA ARG A 199 -17.00 -0.11 18.66
C ARG A 199 -16.43 1.24 19.08
N ALA A 200 -15.58 1.27 20.12
CA ALA A 200 -14.90 2.48 20.56
C ALA A 200 -13.99 3.05 19.45
N PHE A 201 -13.25 2.18 18.75
CA PHE A 201 -12.44 2.58 17.61
C PHE A 201 -13.30 3.12 16.44
N GLY A 202 -14.42 2.46 16.13
CA GLY A 202 -15.38 2.95 15.14
C GLY A 202 -15.96 4.31 15.52
N LYS A 203 -16.26 4.52 16.82
CA LYS A 203 -16.72 5.83 17.32
C LYS A 203 -15.66 6.91 17.15
N ALA A 204 -14.39 6.63 17.38
CA ALA A 204 -13.32 7.59 17.15
C ALA A 204 -13.23 8.06 15.69
N ILE A 205 -13.52 7.18 14.72
CA ILE A 205 -13.66 7.56 13.31
C ILE A 205 -14.80 8.56 13.12
N TRP A 206 -15.99 8.28 13.68
CA TRP A 206 -17.16 9.17 13.60
C TRP A 206 -16.94 10.51 14.29
N ASP A 207 -16.27 10.51 15.44
CA ASP A 207 -15.94 11.74 16.17
C ASP A 207 -15.03 12.68 15.34
N ILE A 208 -14.08 12.12 14.57
CA ILE A 208 -13.26 12.89 13.62
C ILE A 208 -14.11 13.48 12.49
N LEU A 209 -15.04 12.70 11.95
CA LEU A 209 -15.87 13.11 10.82
C LEU A 209 -17.04 14.03 11.23
N GLY A 210 -17.43 14.04 12.52
CA GLY A 210 -18.63 14.71 13.00
C GLY A 210 -19.94 14.02 12.61
N GLU A 211 -19.86 12.82 12.01
CA GLU A 211 -21.02 12.04 11.55
C GLU A 211 -20.74 10.54 11.59
N ARG A 212 -21.82 9.73 11.59
CA ARG A 212 -21.72 8.25 11.60
C ARG A 212 -21.44 7.70 10.20
N THR A 213 -20.23 7.93 9.71
CA THR A 213 -19.77 7.45 8.41
C THR A 213 -18.59 6.49 8.60
N ASN A 214 -18.71 5.31 8.01
CA ASN A 214 -17.67 4.28 8.03
C ASN A 214 -16.73 4.43 6.81
N PRO A 215 -15.46 4.01 6.92
CA PRO A 215 -14.53 4.05 5.79
C PRO A 215 -15.00 3.18 4.62
N LYS A 216 -15.09 3.75 3.41
CA LYS A 216 -15.35 3.01 2.17
C LYS A 216 -14.18 2.07 1.86
N ILE A 217 -12.95 2.54 2.14
CA ILE A 217 -11.74 1.75 1.98
C ILE A 217 -10.96 1.76 3.30
N VAL A 218 -10.50 0.58 3.72
CA VAL A 218 -9.52 0.45 4.80
C VAL A 218 -8.21 -0.02 4.17
N PHE A 219 -7.22 0.86 4.20
CA PHE A 219 -5.86 0.58 3.74
C PHE A 219 -5.10 -0.10 4.87
N GLU A 220 -5.09 -1.43 4.84
CA GLU A 220 -4.60 -2.30 5.91
C GLU A 220 -3.14 -2.68 5.68
N HIS A 221 -2.35 -2.60 6.74
CA HIS A 221 -0.93 -2.91 6.70
C HIS A 221 -0.46 -3.85 7.84
N PRO A 222 -0.94 -3.74 9.09
CA PRO A 222 -0.49 -4.61 10.18
C PRO A 222 -0.87 -6.08 10.00
N GLY A 223 -2.08 -6.39 9.57
CA GLY A 223 -2.55 -7.76 9.37
C GLY A 223 -3.18 -8.35 10.64
N GLU A 224 -2.56 -9.38 11.23
CA GLU A 224 -3.14 -10.22 12.29
C GLU A 224 -3.78 -9.42 13.43
N ALA A 225 -3.10 -8.38 13.92
CA ALA A 225 -3.57 -7.61 15.07
C ALA A 225 -4.77 -6.71 14.76
N THR A 226 -4.97 -6.27 13.54
CA THR A 226 -5.90 -5.17 13.21
C THR A 226 -6.95 -5.51 12.17
N LEU A 227 -6.71 -6.53 11.35
CA LEU A 227 -7.61 -6.88 10.25
C LEU A 227 -9.04 -7.25 10.71
N PRO A 228 -9.27 -7.91 11.85
CA PRO A 228 -10.61 -8.14 12.38
C PRO A 228 -11.37 -6.82 12.63
N THR A 229 -10.71 -5.84 13.25
CA THR A 229 -11.28 -4.51 13.50
C THR A 229 -11.46 -3.73 12.19
N SER A 230 -10.52 -3.82 11.25
CA SER A 230 -10.63 -3.24 9.91
C SER A 230 -11.87 -3.77 9.17
N GLY A 231 -12.10 -5.08 9.23
CA GLY A 231 -13.31 -5.72 8.70
C GLY A 231 -14.57 -5.21 9.39
N PHE A 232 -14.55 -5.01 10.72
CA PHE A 232 -15.69 -4.51 11.49
C PHE A 232 -16.05 -3.07 11.11
N VAL A 233 -15.08 -2.13 11.08
CA VAL A 233 -15.34 -0.69 10.85
C VAL A 233 -15.52 -0.32 9.38
N CYS A 234 -15.13 -1.18 8.43
CA CYS A 234 -15.33 -0.93 7.01
C CYS A 234 -16.81 -0.76 6.68
N ALA A 235 -17.14 0.15 5.78
CA ALA A 235 -18.50 0.43 5.34
C ALA A 235 -19.19 -0.79 4.70
N LEU A 236 -20.53 -0.77 4.64
CA LEU A 236 -21.29 -1.70 3.82
C LEU A 236 -20.88 -1.57 2.35
N GLY A 237 -20.60 -2.70 1.70
CA GLY A 237 -20.10 -2.71 0.33
C GLY A 237 -18.69 -2.14 0.16
N GLY A 238 -17.99 -1.83 1.27
CA GLY A 238 -16.63 -1.29 1.22
C GLY A 238 -15.56 -2.35 0.99
N MET A 239 -14.30 -1.91 0.99
CA MET A 239 -13.15 -2.78 0.75
C MET A 239 -12.09 -2.62 1.86
N VAL A 240 -11.61 -3.74 2.38
CA VAL A 240 -10.36 -3.80 3.12
C VAL A 240 -9.28 -4.27 2.15
N VAL A 241 -8.28 -3.44 1.89
CA VAL A 241 -7.17 -3.78 0.99
C VAL A 241 -5.90 -3.99 1.80
N VAL A 242 -5.31 -5.18 1.67
CA VAL A 242 -4.16 -5.63 2.45
C VAL A 242 -2.89 -5.57 1.61
N CYS A 243 -1.87 -4.90 2.10
CA CYS A 243 -0.59 -4.77 1.39
C CYS A 243 0.62 -5.24 2.20
N ALA A 244 0.42 -5.70 3.43
CA ALA A 244 1.44 -6.31 4.28
C ALA A 244 0.80 -7.08 5.45
N GLY A 245 1.63 -7.70 6.29
CA GLY A 245 1.22 -8.41 7.50
C GLY A 245 2.30 -8.26 8.56
N THR A 246 2.58 -7.02 8.99
CA THR A 246 3.72 -6.71 9.88
C THR A 246 3.54 -7.22 11.31
N THR A 247 2.31 -7.52 11.72
CA THR A 247 2.02 -8.14 13.04
C THR A 247 1.77 -9.64 12.96
N GLY A 248 1.67 -10.20 11.77
CA GLY A 248 1.42 -11.62 11.51
C GLY A 248 0.53 -11.84 10.28
N TYR A 249 0.54 -13.09 9.79
CA TYR A 249 -0.13 -13.47 8.54
C TYR A 249 -1.37 -14.32 8.75
N ASN A 250 -1.58 -14.88 9.94
CA ASN A 250 -2.70 -15.77 10.25
C ASN A 250 -3.82 -14.97 10.92
N VAL A 251 -4.93 -14.76 10.23
CA VAL A 251 -6.01 -13.90 10.69
C VAL A 251 -7.31 -14.69 10.78
N THR A 252 -7.96 -14.62 11.94
CA THR A 252 -9.34 -15.07 12.13
C THR A 252 -10.28 -13.92 11.86
N LEU A 253 -11.29 -14.12 11.02
CA LEU A 253 -12.30 -13.13 10.66
C LEU A 253 -13.70 -13.60 11.02
N ASP A 254 -14.52 -12.71 11.54
CA ASP A 254 -15.95 -12.94 11.65
C ASP A 254 -16.63 -12.68 10.30
N LEU A 255 -17.02 -13.75 9.63
CA LEU A 255 -17.62 -13.67 8.29
C LEU A 255 -18.94 -12.91 8.27
N ARG A 256 -19.65 -12.77 9.40
CA ARG A 256 -20.89 -11.98 9.49
C ARG A 256 -20.67 -10.55 9.06
N TYR A 257 -19.50 -9.96 9.38
CA TYR A 257 -19.13 -8.61 8.97
C TYR A 257 -18.67 -8.51 7.51
N HIS A 258 -18.43 -9.61 6.85
CA HIS A 258 -18.02 -9.65 5.43
C HIS A 258 -19.19 -10.01 4.51
N TRP A 259 -19.75 -11.23 4.60
CA TRP A 259 -20.77 -11.67 3.63
C TRP A 259 -22.10 -10.94 3.80
N MET A 260 -22.56 -10.69 5.03
CA MET A 260 -23.81 -9.93 5.25
C MET A 260 -23.69 -8.48 4.82
N HIS A 261 -22.52 -7.90 4.94
CA HIS A 261 -22.25 -6.50 4.61
C HIS A 261 -21.64 -6.32 3.20
N GLN A 262 -21.56 -7.39 2.41
CA GLN A 262 -21.05 -7.36 1.03
C GLN A 262 -19.66 -6.69 0.91
N LYS A 263 -18.80 -6.89 1.91
CA LYS A 263 -17.46 -6.28 1.95
C LYS A 263 -16.47 -7.10 1.12
N ARG A 264 -15.55 -6.42 0.49
CA ARG A 264 -14.43 -7.01 -0.23
C ARG A 264 -13.19 -7.05 0.65
N LEU A 265 -12.49 -8.19 0.65
CA LEU A 265 -11.11 -8.31 1.12
C LEU A 265 -10.23 -8.50 -0.13
N GLN A 266 -9.24 -7.60 -0.31
CA GLN A 266 -8.38 -7.57 -1.49
C GLN A 266 -6.91 -7.65 -1.09
#